data_fe99a9eba6e15f7d1aa46c4f9c42ba9f
#
_entry.id   fe99a9eba6e15f7d1aa46c4f9c42ba9f
#
_cell.length_a   1.000
_cell.length_b   1.000
_cell.length_c   1.000
_cell.angle_alpha   90.00
_cell.angle_beta   90.00
_cell.angle_gamma   90.00
#
_symmetry.space_group_name_H-M   'P 1'
#
loop_
_entity.id
_entity.type
_entity.pdbx_description
1 polymer ?
#
loop_
_entity_poly.entity_id
_entity_poly.type
_entity_poly.pdbx_seq_one_letter_code
_entity_poly.pdbx_strand_id
1 'polypeptide(L)'
;MSSPKKLSGKSQASEMPSLYSELADWFYLLTAPEDYAEEAAFYKKVLVESSQNVVHEVLELGSGGGNNASHLKADFQMTLTDLSPDMLSISRRLNPGCEHIQGDMRYLRLGRQFDAVFIHDAISYLKTIEDLRLAIQTAYIHCREGGVALFCPDHISDTFSPYTNHGGHDKEKRGLRYLEWIWDPDPNDSSYVMDMVYLLKDGEKVSSRSDRHILGLFSEKTWLSVIENVGFIPRVISHSWPGYDPALGSRMFLGVKPIEKNP
;
A
#
# COMPACT_ATOMS: atom_id res chain seq x y z
N MET A 1 -36.96 25.24 -30.41
CA MET A 1 -35.92 25.82 -29.53
C MET A 1 -35.86 24.94 -28.27
N SER A 2 -34.90 24.06 -28.19
CA SER A 2 -34.75 23.08 -27.13
C SER A 2 -33.54 23.52 -26.28
N SER A 3 -33.77 23.81 -25.01
CA SER A 3 -32.72 24.28 -24.07
C SER A 3 -31.78 23.11 -23.73
N PRO A 4 -30.45 23.34 -23.60
CA PRO A 4 -29.51 22.33 -23.20
C PRO A 4 -29.66 22.01 -21.71
N LYS A 5 -29.80 20.73 -21.37
CA LYS A 5 -29.72 20.24 -19.98
C LYS A 5 -28.32 20.50 -19.44
N LYS A 6 -28.24 21.29 -18.36
CA LYS A 6 -27.04 21.40 -17.53
C LYS A 6 -26.74 20.02 -16.92
N LEU A 7 -25.63 19.42 -17.31
CA LEU A 7 -24.98 18.34 -16.57
C LEU A 7 -24.46 18.96 -15.27
N SER A 8 -25.08 18.61 -14.16
CA SER A 8 -24.59 18.93 -12.83
C SER A 8 -23.32 18.13 -12.59
N GLY A 9 -22.18 18.81 -12.63
CA GLY A 9 -20.92 18.24 -12.17
C GLY A 9 -21.04 17.94 -10.68
N LYS A 10 -21.24 16.67 -10.33
CA LYS A 10 -20.94 16.19 -8.99
C LYS A 10 -19.43 16.23 -8.85
N SER A 11 -18.91 16.97 -7.87
CA SER A 11 -17.57 16.85 -7.36
C SER A 11 -17.29 15.37 -7.10
N GLN A 12 -16.36 14.77 -7.84
CA GLN A 12 -15.82 13.47 -7.52
C GLN A 12 -14.92 13.63 -6.28
N ALA A 13 -15.53 13.61 -5.09
CA ALA A 13 -14.83 13.06 -3.95
C ALA A 13 -14.49 11.62 -4.36
N SER A 14 -13.23 11.22 -4.35
CA SER A 14 -12.81 9.85 -4.61
C SER A 14 -13.42 9.00 -3.50
N GLU A 15 -14.54 8.36 -3.78
CA GLU A 15 -15.13 7.38 -2.86
C GLU A 15 -14.08 6.29 -2.66
N MET A 16 -13.84 5.94 -1.39
CA MET A 16 -12.96 4.81 -1.04
C MET A 16 -13.49 3.57 -1.75
N PRO A 17 -12.63 2.74 -2.38
CA PRO A 17 -13.07 1.50 -2.99
C PRO A 17 -13.88 0.64 -2.03
N SER A 18 -14.89 -0.04 -2.56
CA SER A 18 -15.81 -0.82 -1.72
C SER A 18 -15.12 -1.95 -0.98
N LEU A 19 -14.00 -2.47 -1.52
CA LEU A 19 -13.15 -3.44 -0.88
C LEU A 19 -12.65 -2.99 0.51
N TYR A 20 -12.35 -1.71 0.66
CA TYR A 20 -11.81 -1.14 1.90
C TYR A 20 -12.89 -0.53 2.80
N SER A 21 -14.16 -0.70 2.46
CA SER A 21 -15.30 -0.21 3.22
C SER A 21 -16.34 -1.31 3.39
N GLU A 22 -17.43 -1.30 2.63
CA GLU A 22 -18.54 -2.25 2.77
C GLU A 22 -18.17 -3.73 2.54
N LEU A 23 -17.07 -4.02 1.83
CA LEU A 23 -16.55 -5.37 1.59
C LEU A 23 -15.35 -5.74 2.49
N ALA A 24 -15.00 -4.91 3.49
CA ALA A 24 -13.84 -5.16 4.35
C ALA A 24 -13.87 -6.56 5.02
N ASP A 25 -15.04 -7.07 5.41
CA ASP A 25 -15.17 -8.42 5.98
C ASP A 25 -14.90 -9.56 4.97
N TRP A 26 -14.70 -9.25 3.69
CA TRP A 26 -14.30 -10.19 2.64
C TRP A 26 -12.81 -10.09 2.32
N PHE A 27 -12.10 -9.14 2.89
CA PHE A 27 -10.70 -8.83 2.55
C PHE A 27 -9.79 -10.04 2.66
N TYR A 28 -9.89 -10.82 3.74
CA TYR A 28 -9.05 -12.02 3.92
C TYR A 28 -9.46 -13.22 3.03
N LEU A 29 -10.56 -13.10 2.28
CA LEU A 29 -10.92 -14.04 1.23
C LEU A 29 -10.44 -13.57 -0.14
N LEU A 30 -10.10 -12.29 -0.28
CA LEU A 30 -9.38 -11.78 -1.45
C LEU A 30 -7.90 -12.16 -1.36
N THR A 31 -7.29 -11.87 -0.21
CA THR A 31 -5.87 -12.04 0.07
C THR A 31 -5.68 -12.51 1.51
N ALA A 32 -5.25 -13.76 1.69
CA ALA A 32 -5.13 -14.35 3.01
C ALA A 32 -3.85 -13.87 3.72
N PRO A 33 -3.86 -13.68 5.05
CA PRO A 33 -2.65 -13.31 5.79
C PRO A 33 -1.48 -14.26 5.54
N GLU A 34 -1.75 -15.55 5.34
CA GLU A 34 -0.75 -16.59 5.09
C GLU A 34 0.05 -16.36 3.80
N ASP A 35 -0.54 -15.71 2.80
CA ASP A 35 0.10 -15.40 1.52
C ASP A 35 1.24 -14.38 1.67
N TYR A 36 1.26 -13.62 2.77
CA TYR A 36 2.23 -12.56 3.04
C TYR A 36 3.50 -12.99 3.78
N ALA A 37 3.62 -14.27 4.15
CA ALA A 37 4.74 -14.74 4.98
C ALA A 37 6.11 -14.53 4.33
N GLU A 38 6.22 -14.82 3.02
CA GLU A 38 7.49 -14.71 2.29
C GLU A 38 7.89 -13.25 2.07
N GLU A 39 6.94 -12.41 1.64
CA GLU A 39 7.23 -11.00 1.42
C GLU A 39 7.51 -10.25 2.73
N ALA A 40 6.78 -10.54 3.81
CA ALA A 40 7.04 -9.96 5.12
C ALA A 40 8.44 -10.33 5.64
N ALA A 41 8.88 -11.57 5.42
CA ALA A 41 10.25 -11.99 5.75
C ALA A 41 11.30 -11.21 4.97
N PHE A 42 11.03 -10.96 3.68
CA PHE A 42 11.91 -10.14 2.84
C PHE A 42 11.94 -8.68 3.31
N TYR A 43 10.78 -8.06 3.57
CA TYR A 43 10.70 -6.69 4.07
C TYR A 43 11.40 -6.52 5.42
N LYS A 44 11.20 -7.47 6.35
CA LYS A 44 11.97 -7.52 7.61
C LYS A 44 13.46 -7.46 7.36
N LYS A 45 13.96 -8.31 6.45
CA LYS A 45 15.39 -8.34 6.12
C LYS A 45 15.87 -6.98 5.59
N VAL A 46 15.13 -6.39 4.63
CA VAL A 46 15.47 -5.08 4.06
C VAL A 46 15.52 -3.99 5.13
N LEU A 47 14.52 -3.92 6.01
CA LEU A 47 14.44 -2.93 7.09
C LEU A 47 15.63 -3.06 8.04
N VAL A 48 15.94 -4.28 8.49
CA VAL A 48 17.03 -4.53 9.45
C VAL A 48 18.41 -4.30 8.84
N GLU A 49 18.66 -4.78 7.62
CA GLU A 49 19.98 -4.68 6.98
C GLU A 49 20.28 -3.27 6.47
N SER A 50 19.25 -2.44 6.23
CA SER A 50 19.44 -1.09 5.69
C SER A 50 19.48 -0.01 6.75
N SER A 51 18.93 -0.25 7.93
CA SER A 51 18.96 0.69 9.05
C SER A 51 20.36 0.74 9.68
N GLN A 52 20.79 1.94 10.09
CA GLN A 52 21.99 2.13 10.89
C GLN A 52 21.74 1.90 12.38
N ASN A 53 20.47 1.81 12.77
CA ASN A 53 20.01 1.54 14.12
C ASN A 53 19.47 0.11 14.23
N VAL A 54 19.38 -0.40 15.46
CA VAL A 54 18.59 -1.61 15.71
C VAL A 54 17.12 -1.26 15.52
N VAL A 55 16.41 -2.07 14.74
CA VAL A 55 14.99 -1.85 14.46
C VAL A 55 14.14 -2.57 15.50
N HIS A 56 13.43 -1.81 16.31
CA HIS A 56 12.47 -2.31 17.32
C HIS A 56 11.06 -1.81 17.07
N GLU A 57 10.90 -0.53 16.74
CA GLU A 57 9.60 0.12 16.53
C GLU A 57 9.41 0.43 15.04
N VAL A 58 8.32 -0.08 14.46
CA VAL A 58 7.99 0.11 13.04
C VAL A 58 6.61 0.76 12.92
N LEU A 59 6.54 1.83 12.13
CA LEU A 59 5.30 2.46 11.70
C LEU A 59 4.91 1.94 10.31
N GLU A 60 3.74 1.34 10.18
CA GLU A 60 3.16 0.99 8.88
C GLU A 60 2.05 1.98 8.51
N LEU A 61 2.23 2.69 7.41
CA LEU A 61 1.26 3.64 6.87
C LEU A 61 0.46 2.97 5.76
N GLY A 62 -0.88 2.97 5.86
CA GLY A 62 -1.76 2.27 4.92
C GLY A 62 -1.71 0.76 5.14
N SER A 63 -1.80 0.31 6.38
CA SER A 63 -1.64 -1.11 6.76
C SER A 63 -2.78 -2.02 6.30
N GLY A 64 -3.90 -1.46 5.83
CA GLY A 64 -5.07 -2.22 5.42
C GLY A 64 -5.53 -3.20 6.51
N GLY A 65 -5.75 -4.46 6.12
CA GLY A 65 -6.12 -5.55 7.04
C GLY A 65 -4.98 -6.01 7.96
N GLY A 66 -3.75 -5.49 7.79
CA GLY A 66 -2.60 -5.82 8.64
C GLY A 66 -1.97 -7.17 8.31
N ASN A 67 -2.02 -7.60 7.05
CA ASN A 67 -1.47 -8.89 6.63
C ASN A 67 0.04 -8.97 6.86
N ASN A 68 0.81 -7.98 6.38
CA ASN A 68 2.26 -7.90 6.62
C ASN A 68 2.56 -7.81 8.13
N ALA A 69 1.84 -6.95 8.85
CA ALA A 69 2.00 -6.79 10.28
C ALA A 69 1.75 -8.09 11.07
N SER A 70 0.91 -9.00 10.57
CA SER A 70 0.62 -10.28 11.22
C SER A 70 1.88 -11.16 11.36
N HIS A 71 2.83 -11.00 10.46
CA HIS A 71 4.13 -11.66 10.48
C HIS A 71 5.20 -10.81 11.16
N LEU A 72 5.26 -9.50 10.85
CA LEU A 72 6.29 -8.57 11.33
C LEU A 72 6.21 -8.32 12.85
N LYS A 73 5.02 -8.41 13.46
CA LYS A 73 4.80 -8.22 14.91
C LYS A 73 5.51 -9.22 15.81
N ALA A 74 6.01 -10.32 15.25
CA ALA A 74 6.82 -11.28 16.00
C ALA A 74 8.22 -10.72 16.33
N ASP A 75 8.69 -9.75 15.53
CA ASP A 75 10.03 -9.19 15.61
C ASP A 75 10.04 -7.70 16.01
N PHE A 76 8.95 -6.98 15.71
CA PHE A 76 8.86 -5.54 15.89
C PHE A 76 7.62 -5.13 16.70
N GLN A 77 7.73 -4.05 17.42
CA GLN A 77 6.59 -3.32 17.95
C GLN A 77 5.95 -2.50 16.83
N MET A 78 4.79 -2.98 16.32
CA MET A 78 4.13 -2.38 15.19
C MET A 78 3.11 -1.32 15.61
N THR A 79 3.14 -0.16 14.95
CA THR A 79 2.06 0.83 14.92
C THR A 79 1.46 0.85 13.54
N LEU A 80 0.17 0.52 13.41
CA LEU A 80 -0.54 0.34 12.15
C LEU A 80 -1.49 1.51 11.91
N THR A 81 -1.40 2.10 10.74
CA THR A 81 -2.30 3.21 10.40
C THR A 81 -2.97 2.98 9.06
N ASP A 82 -4.22 3.38 8.95
CA ASP A 82 -4.98 3.31 7.70
C ASP A 82 -6.03 4.43 7.64
N LEU A 83 -6.43 4.80 6.44
CA LEU A 83 -7.51 5.76 6.22
C LEU A 83 -8.88 5.14 6.54
N SER A 84 -9.03 3.83 6.26
CA SER A 84 -10.27 3.09 6.47
C SER A 84 -10.42 2.60 7.91
N PRO A 85 -11.48 3.03 8.63
CA PRO A 85 -11.80 2.48 9.95
C PRO A 85 -12.22 1.01 9.88
N ASP A 86 -12.81 0.55 8.77
CA ASP A 86 -13.24 -0.83 8.58
C ASP A 86 -12.03 -1.75 8.43
N MET A 87 -11.02 -1.34 7.64
CA MET A 87 -9.76 -2.07 7.53
C MET A 87 -9.04 -2.15 8.88
N LEU A 88 -8.97 -1.06 9.64
CA LEU A 88 -8.41 -1.08 10.99
C LEU A 88 -9.20 -1.98 11.93
N SER A 89 -10.51 -2.10 11.74
CA SER A 89 -11.34 -3.00 12.55
C SER A 89 -10.98 -4.47 12.32
N ILE A 90 -10.81 -4.89 11.05
CA ILE A 90 -10.37 -6.27 10.76
C ILE A 90 -8.92 -6.51 11.19
N SER A 91 -8.04 -5.51 10.99
CA SER A 91 -6.64 -5.57 11.42
C SER A 91 -6.49 -5.75 12.93
N ARG A 92 -7.31 -5.09 13.75
CA ARG A 92 -7.31 -5.28 15.22
C ARG A 92 -7.64 -6.70 15.62
N ARG A 93 -8.49 -7.40 14.89
CA ARG A 93 -8.80 -8.82 15.15
C ARG A 93 -7.61 -9.73 14.84
N LEU A 94 -6.88 -9.44 13.78
CA LEU A 94 -5.69 -10.20 13.36
C LEU A 94 -4.45 -9.85 14.21
N ASN A 95 -4.31 -8.58 14.60
CA ASN A 95 -3.15 -8.02 15.27
C ASN A 95 -3.52 -7.33 16.60
N PRO A 96 -4.11 -8.04 17.59
CA PRO A 96 -4.64 -7.40 18.79
C PRO A 96 -3.57 -6.75 19.69
N GLY A 97 -2.30 -7.14 19.52
CA GLY A 97 -1.17 -6.56 20.27
C GLY A 97 -0.54 -5.33 19.62
N CYS A 98 -0.98 -4.95 18.42
CA CYS A 98 -0.46 -3.77 17.72
C CYS A 98 -1.31 -2.53 18.04
N GLU A 99 -0.69 -1.36 18.01
CA GLU A 99 -1.41 -0.09 18.05
C GLU A 99 -2.04 0.20 16.70
N HIS A 100 -3.29 0.72 16.67
CA HIS A 100 -4.01 1.03 15.44
C HIS A 100 -4.55 2.46 15.49
N ILE A 101 -4.16 3.28 14.53
CA ILE A 101 -4.51 4.70 14.46
C ILE A 101 -5.12 5.00 13.09
N GLN A 102 -6.30 5.62 13.07
CA GLN A 102 -6.88 6.10 11.81
C GLN A 102 -6.19 7.38 11.37
N GLY A 103 -5.78 7.45 10.10
CA GLY A 103 -5.18 8.65 9.54
C GLY A 103 -4.78 8.51 8.07
N ASP A 104 -4.69 9.66 7.43
CA ASP A 104 -4.20 9.77 6.05
C ASP A 104 -2.66 9.84 6.08
N MET A 105 -2.01 8.94 5.36
CA MET A 105 -0.54 8.87 5.30
C MET A 105 0.12 10.16 4.82
N ARG A 106 -0.59 11.04 4.12
CA ARG A 106 -0.08 12.34 3.67
C ARG A 106 0.05 13.36 4.80
N TYR A 107 -0.81 13.27 5.80
CA TYR A 107 -0.99 14.32 6.81
C TYR A 107 -0.83 13.86 8.25
N LEU A 108 -0.70 12.56 8.49
CA LEU A 108 -0.58 12.00 9.82
C LEU A 108 0.61 12.60 10.58
N ARG A 109 0.40 12.96 11.86
CA ARG A 109 1.44 13.49 12.75
C ARG A 109 1.26 12.90 14.15
N LEU A 110 2.07 11.88 14.49
CA LEU A 110 1.98 11.15 15.75
C LEU A 110 2.80 11.78 16.88
N GLY A 111 3.65 12.77 16.58
CA GLY A 111 4.50 13.43 17.56
C GLY A 111 5.63 12.54 18.13
N ARG A 112 5.92 11.41 17.51
CA ARG A 112 6.98 10.46 17.88
C ARG A 112 7.64 9.87 16.63
N GLN A 113 8.81 9.26 16.82
CA GLN A 113 9.61 8.67 15.75
C GLN A 113 9.79 7.17 15.97
N PHE A 114 10.05 6.47 14.89
CA PHE A 114 10.21 5.02 14.79
C PHE A 114 11.57 4.69 14.16
N ASP A 115 12.06 3.47 14.39
CA ASP A 115 13.32 3.01 13.79
C ASP A 115 13.16 2.75 12.29
N ALA A 116 11.95 2.33 11.88
CA ALA A 116 11.61 2.19 10.48
C ALA A 116 10.17 2.64 10.20
N VAL A 117 9.93 3.09 8.95
CA VAL A 117 8.59 3.35 8.41
C VAL A 117 8.40 2.45 7.19
N PHE A 118 7.22 1.87 7.08
CA PHE A 118 6.88 0.94 6.02
C PHE A 118 5.57 1.37 5.34
N ILE A 119 5.58 1.44 4.02
CA ILE A 119 4.38 1.69 3.21
C ILE A 119 4.39 0.66 2.07
N HIS A 120 3.46 -0.28 2.14
CA HIS A 120 3.25 -1.29 1.11
C HIS A 120 2.31 -0.77 0.00
N ASP A 121 1.58 -1.60 -0.68
CA ASP A 121 0.70 -1.33 -1.83
C ASP A 121 -0.16 -0.06 -1.70
N ALA A 122 -0.53 0.33 -0.47
CA ALA A 122 -1.32 1.53 -0.21
C ALA A 122 -0.71 2.82 -0.78
N ILE A 123 0.61 2.86 -1.00
CA ILE A 123 1.29 4.01 -1.60
C ILE A 123 0.90 4.21 -3.07
N SER A 124 0.45 3.15 -3.75
CA SER A 124 -0.05 3.21 -5.12
C SER A 124 -1.34 4.03 -5.26
N TYR A 125 -2.07 4.30 -4.17
CA TYR A 125 -3.24 5.20 -4.19
C TYR A 125 -2.89 6.69 -4.30
N LEU A 126 -1.62 7.06 -4.23
CA LEU A 126 -1.14 8.42 -4.40
C LEU A 126 -0.96 8.71 -5.90
N LYS A 127 -1.88 9.48 -6.48
CA LYS A 127 -1.96 9.70 -7.94
C LYS A 127 -1.18 10.91 -8.44
N THR A 128 -0.70 11.76 -7.55
CA THR A 128 0.07 12.95 -7.89
C THR A 128 1.44 12.94 -7.23
N ILE A 129 2.42 13.58 -7.86
CA ILE A 129 3.77 13.76 -7.29
C ILE A 129 3.68 14.49 -5.93
N GLU A 130 2.74 15.40 -5.78
CA GLU A 130 2.54 16.13 -4.52
C GLU A 130 2.01 15.21 -3.41
N ASP A 131 1.03 14.35 -3.69
CA ASP A 131 0.56 13.35 -2.73
C ASP A 131 1.69 12.39 -2.32
N LEU A 132 2.45 11.91 -3.30
CA LEU A 132 3.62 11.06 -3.06
C LEU A 132 4.64 11.77 -2.16
N ARG A 133 4.96 13.04 -2.46
CA ARG A 133 5.86 13.86 -1.66
C ARG A 133 5.37 14.02 -0.22
N LEU A 134 4.08 14.27 -0.03
CA LEU A 134 3.47 14.44 1.30
C LEU A 134 3.55 13.15 2.14
N ALA A 135 3.30 11.99 1.53
CA ALA A 135 3.41 10.70 2.22
C ALA A 135 4.87 10.38 2.59
N ILE A 136 5.83 10.60 1.66
CA ILE A 136 7.25 10.42 1.92
C ILE A 136 7.74 11.41 3.00
N GLN A 137 7.24 12.64 3.01
CA GLN A 137 7.52 13.62 4.07
C GLN A 137 6.98 13.16 5.43
N THR A 138 5.78 12.56 5.46
CA THR A 138 5.24 11.98 6.67
C THR A 138 6.14 10.84 7.17
N ALA A 139 6.60 9.96 6.28
CA ALA A 139 7.57 8.92 6.64
C ALA A 139 8.88 9.52 7.20
N TYR A 140 9.40 10.59 6.58
CA TYR A 140 10.62 11.27 7.04
C TYR A 140 10.50 11.85 8.44
N ILE A 141 9.38 12.51 8.74
CA ILE A 141 9.12 13.10 10.05
C ILE A 141 9.04 12.03 11.14
N HIS A 142 8.46 10.87 10.81
CA HIS A 142 8.31 9.76 11.75
C HIS A 142 9.50 8.79 11.78
N CYS A 143 10.47 8.91 10.90
CA CYS A 143 11.68 8.11 10.91
C CYS A 143 12.75 8.75 11.82
N ARG A 144 13.42 7.97 12.67
CA ARG A 144 14.59 8.41 13.45
C ARG A 144 15.80 8.65 12.53
N GLU A 145 16.72 9.47 12.94
CA GLU A 145 18.02 9.58 12.28
C GLU A 145 18.72 8.21 12.25
N GLY A 146 19.34 7.87 11.13
CA GLY A 146 19.90 6.53 10.88
C GLY A 146 18.87 5.44 10.62
N GLY A 147 17.58 5.71 10.79
CA GLY A 147 16.49 4.81 10.46
C GLY A 147 16.18 4.79 8.97
N VAL A 148 15.20 3.98 8.58
CA VAL A 148 14.83 3.75 7.18
C VAL A 148 13.35 3.88 6.92
N ALA A 149 12.98 4.24 5.69
CA ALA A 149 11.62 4.15 5.18
C ALA A 149 11.63 3.28 3.92
N LEU A 150 10.75 2.26 3.87
CA LEU A 150 10.58 1.36 2.74
C LEU A 150 9.23 1.63 2.07
N PHE A 151 9.25 1.82 0.76
CA PHE A 151 8.11 2.11 -0.10
C PHE A 151 7.99 1.03 -1.16
N CYS A 152 6.85 0.34 -1.20
CA CYS A 152 6.61 -0.79 -2.09
C CYS A 152 5.38 -0.52 -2.98
N PRO A 153 5.52 0.25 -4.09
CA PRO A 153 4.45 0.40 -5.06
C PRO A 153 4.24 -0.91 -5.82
N ASP A 154 3.00 -1.18 -6.24
CA ASP A 154 2.68 -2.33 -7.12
C ASP A 154 3.40 -2.22 -8.45
N HIS A 155 3.42 -1.02 -9.05
CA HIS A 155 3.98 -0.76 -10.36
C HIS A 155 4.76 0.55 -10.43
N ILE A 156 5.72 0.59 -11.37
CA ILE A 156 6.38 1.81 -11.85
C ILE A 156 6.22 1.92 -13.37
N SER A 157 6.23 3.13 -13.91
CA SER A 157 6.02 3.36 -15.35
C SER A 157 7.08 2.71 -16.23
N ASP A 158 8.30 2.51 -15.71
CA ASP A 158 9.42 1.94 -16.46
C ASP A 158 9.22 0.46 -16.81
N THR A 159 8.43 -0.27 -16.02
CA THR A 159 8.19 -1.72 -16.19
C THR A 159 6.72 -2.08 -16.31
N PHE A 160 5.82 -1.09 -16.31
CA PHE A 160 4.38 -1.34 -16.39
C PHE A 160 4.00 -2.04 -17.69
N SER A 161 3.17 -3.06 -17.58
CA SER A 161 2.55 -3.76 -18.70
C SER A 161 1.14 -4.17 -18.30
N PRO A 162 0.12 -3.95 -19.14
CA PRO A 162 -1.24 -4.40 -18.85
C PRO A 162 -1.33 -5.92 -18.72
N TYR A 163 -2.13 -6.38 -17.74
CA TYR A 163 -2.37 -7.82 -17.56
C TYR A 163 -3.71 -8.08 -16.87
N THR A 164 -4.09 -9.35 -16.80
CA THR A 164 -5.21 -9.83 -15.99
C THR A 164 -4.72 -10.85 -14.98
N ASN A 165 -5.32 -10.83 -13.80
CA ASN A 165 -5.06 -11.79 -12.75
C ASN A 165 -6.38 -12.27 -12.13
N HIS A 166 -6.35 -13.38 -11.40
CA HIS A 166 -7.51 -13.92 -10.70
C HIS A 166 -7.07 -14.73 -9.48
N GLY A 167 -7.96 -14.86 -8.52
CA GLY A 167 -7.65 -15.61 -7.30
C GLY A 167 -8.81 -15.64 -6.32
N GLY A 168 -8.47 -15.76 -5.05
CA GLY A 168 -9.41 -15.76 -3.93
C GLY A 168 -9.42 -17.08 -3.16
N HIS A 169 -9.99 -17.02 -1.96
CA HIS A 169 -9.96 -18.07 -0.96
C HIS A 169 -11.36 -18.49 -0.53
N ASP A 170 -11.43 -19.66 0.07
CA ASP A 170 -12.62 -20.19 0.74
C ASP A 170 -12.35 -20.30 2.25
N LYS A 171 -13.34 -19.93 3.06
CA LYS A 171 -13.32 -20.14 4.51
C LYS A 171 -14.72 -20.55 4.99
N GLU A 172 -14.84 -21.76 5.51
CA GLU A 172 -16.11 -22.32 5.97
C GLU A 172 -17.19 -22.33 4.85
N LYS A 173 -18.26 -21.54 5.04
CA LYS A 173 -19.35 -21.42 4.06
C LYS A 173 -19.19 -20.25 3.11
N ARG A 174 -18.19 -19.40 3.34
CA ARG A 174 -17.91 -18.21 2.52
C ARG A 174 -16.78 -18.48 1.56
N GLY A 175 -16.83 -17.83 0.42
CA GLY A 175 -15.74 -17.84 -0.56
C GLY A 175 -15.77 -16.60 -1.42
N LEU A 176 -14.60 -16.16 -1.84
CA LEU A 176 -14.45 -15.07 -2.78
C LEU A 176 -13.63 -15.56 -3.98
N ARG A 177 -14.01 -15.13 -5.16
CA ARG A 177 -13.17 -15.22 -6.37
C ARG A 177 -13.18 -13.86 -7.02
N TYR A 178 -12.02 -13.45 -7.54
CA TYR A 178 -11.90 -12.20 -8.28
C TYR A 178 -11.28 -12.41 -9.66
N LEU A 179 -11.63 -11.50 -10.56
CA LEU A 179 -10.90 -11.21 -11.80
C LEU A 179 -10.45 -9.76 -11.69
N GLU A 180 -9.17 -9.55 -11.93
CA GLU A 180 -8.51 -8.26 -11.95
C GLU A 180 -8.03 -7.97 -13.37
N TRP A 181 -8.28 -6.76 -13.87
CA TRP A 181 -7.75 -6.26 -15.13
C TRP A 181 -7.03 -4.94 -14.88
N ILE A 182 -5.72 -4.97 -15.07
CA ILE A 182 -4.83 -3.83 -14.91
C ILE A 182 -4.48 -3.30 -16.29
N TRP A 183 -4.66 -1.99 -16.50
CA TRP A 183 -4.44 -1.34 -17.78
C TRP A 183 -4.25 0.16 -17.61
N ASP A 184 -3.61 0.81 -18.60
CA ASP A 184 -3.36 2.24 -18.62
C ASP A 184 -4.15 2.88 -19.76
N PRO A 185 -5.14 3.74 -19.47
CA PRO A 185 -5.95 4.43 -20.47
C PRO A 185 -5.23 5.62 -21.12
N ASP A 186 -4.26 6.25 -20.44
CA ASP A 186 -3.51 7.40 -20.94
C ASP A 186 -2.05 7.35 -20.46
N PRO A 187 -1.13 6.81 -21.26
CA PRO A 187 0.27 6.67 -20.89
C PRO A 187 1.02 8.00 -20.72
N ASN A 188 0.35 9.15 -20.93
CA ASN A 188 0.94 10.46 -20.71
C ASN A 188 0.63 11.05 -19.34
N ASP A 189 -0.25 10.41 -18.57
CA ASP A 189 -0.52 10.83 -17.19
C ASP A 189 0.32 10.02 -16.18
N SER A 190 0.03 10.10 -14.89
CA SER A 190 0.75 9.40 -13.83
C SER A 190 -0.13 8.41 -13.11
N SER A 191 -1.05 7.76 -13.83
CA SER A 191 -2.00 6.83 -13.23
C SER A 191 -2.29 5.62 -14.12
N TYR A 192 -2.71 4.53 -13.50
CA TYR A 192 -3.26 3.36 -14.18
C TYR A 192 -4.56 2.93 -13.52
N VAL A 193 -5.30 2.08 -14.19
CA VAL A 193 -6.61 1.58 -13.74
C VAL A 193 -6.49 0.09 -13.40
N MET A 194 -7.08 -0.29 -12.28
CA MET A 194 -7.35 -1.67 -11.90
C MET A 194 -8.86 -1.84 -11.79
N ASP A 195 -9.46 -2.55 -12.73
CA ASP A 195 -10.86 -2.97 -12.69
C ASP A 195 -10.97 -4.35 -12.05
N MET A 196 -11.79 -4.48 -11.03
CA MET A 196 -12.01 -5.74 -10.31
C MET A 196 -13.47 -6.17 -10.36
N VAL A 197 -13.69 -7.47 -10.50
CA VAL A 197 -14.99 -8.11 -10.31
C VAL A 197 -14.84 -9.21 -9.27
N TYR A 198 -15.66 -9.14 -8.24
CA TYR A 198 -15.72 -10.13 -7.17
C TYR A 198 -16.96 -11.01 -7.31
N LEU A 199 -16.79 -12.32 -7.16
CA LEU A 199 -17.85 -13.28 -6.88
C LEU A 199 -17.79 -13.63 -5.39
N LEU A 200 -18.86 -13.29 -4.68
CA LEU A 200 -19.00 -13.48 -3.23
C LEU A 200 -19.98 -14.60 -2.97
N LYS A 201 -19.49 -15.70 -2.41
CA LYS A 201 -20.31 -16.86 -2.02
C LYS A 201 -20.53 -16.84 -0.50
N ASP A 202 -21.78 -16.92 -0.08
CA ASP A 202 -22.18 -17.09 1.32
C ASP A 202 -23.24 -18.20 1.41
N GLY A 203 -22.85 -19.36 1.91
CA GLY A 203 -23.64 -20.59 1.83
C GLY A 203 -23.88 -20.99 0.37
N GLU A 204 -25.13 -21.04 -0.03
CA GLU A 204 -25.57 -21.35 -1.41
C GLU A 204 -25.77 -20.10 -2.28
N LYS A 205 -25.72 -18.91 -1.68
CA LYS A 205 -25.96 -17.66 -2.38
C LYS A 205 -24.64 -17.15 -2.98
N VAL A 206 -24.67 -16.82 -4.27
CA VAL A 206 -23.57 -16.14 -4.96
C VAL A 206 -24.04 -14.77 -5.44
N SER A 207 -23.24 -13.75 -5.22
CA SER A 207 -23.47 -12.41 -5.74
C SER A 207 -22.18 -11.86 -6.35
N SER A 208 -22.31 -10.84 -7.19
CA SER A 208 -21.15 -10.16 -7.77
C SER A 208 -21.07 -8.70 -7.35
N ARG A 209 -19.87 -8.17 -7.31
CA ARG A 209 -19.56 -6.75 -7.12
C ARG A 209 -18.46 -6.38 -8.11
N SER A 210 -18.40 -5.12 -8.50
CA SER A 210 -17.30 -4.57 -9.28
C SER A 210 -16.77 -3.34 -8.56
N ASP A 211 -15.46 -3.13 -8.67
CA ASP A 211 -14.75 -2.01 -8.09
C ASP A 211 -13.75 -1.49 -9.12
N ARG A 212 -13.48 -0.18 -9.12
CA ARG A 212 -12.45 0.45 -9.95
C ARG A 212 -11.51 1.22 -9.06
N HIS A 213 -10.23 0.91 -9.19
CA HIS A 213 -9.16 1.60 -8.50
C HIS A 213 -8.37 2.42 -9.52
N ILE A 214 -8.06 3.65 -9.18
CA ILE A 214 -7.17 4.53 -9.95
C ILE A 214 -5.92 4.72 -9.11
N LEU A 215 -4.80 4.27 -9.63
CA LEU A 215 -3.55 4.10 -8.90
C LEU A 215 -2.44 4.93 -9.55
N GLY A 216 -1.49 5.40 -8.76
CA GLY A 216 -0.36 6.19 -9.24
C GLY A 216 0.66 5.33 -9.99
N LEU A 217 1.23 5.90 -11.06
CA LEU A 217 2.22 5.27 -11.90
C LEU A 217 3.38 6.22 -12.15
N PHE A 218 4.41 6.15 -11.32
CA PHE A 218 5.57 7.03 -11.37
C PHE A 218 6.81 6.28 -11.84
N SER A 219 7.72 6.99 -12.51
CA SER A 219 9.00 6.41 -12.93
C SER A 219 9.96 6.23 -11.75
N GLU A 220 10.91 5.29 -11.88
CA GLU A 220 12.01 5.10 -10.93
C GLU A 220 12.72 6.42 -10.64
N LYS A 221 12.98 7.22 -11.68
CA LYS A 221 13.58 8.54 -11.55
C LYS A 221 12.74 9.48 -10.68
N THR A 222 11.42 9.48 -10.85
CA THR A 222 10.51 10.32 -10.04
C THR A 222 10.55 9.90 -8.59
N TRP A 223 10.48 8.59 -8.31
CA TRP A 223 10.58 8.05 -6.96
C TRP A 223 11.86 8.49 -6.26
N LEU A 224 13.02 8.27 -6.88
CA LEU A 224 14.32 8.64 -6.31
C LEU A 224 14.42 10.14 -6.06
N SER A 225 13.97 10.96 -7.01
CA SER A 225 13.98 12.41 -6.86
C SER A 225 13.10 12.91 -5.72
N VAL A 226 11.90 12.34 -5.55
CA VAL A 226 10.99 12.75 -4.46
C VAL A 226 11.55 12.34 -3.10
N ILE A 227 12.10 11.13 -2.98
CA ILE A 227 12.73 10.64 -1.74
C ILE A 227 13.92 11.52 -1.35
N GLU A 228 14.80 11.86 -2.32
CA GLU A 228 15.95 12.71 -2.10
C GLU A 228 15.54 14.14 -1.70
N ASN A 229 14.57 14.72 -2.42
CA ASN A 229 14.10 16.09 -2.14
C ASN A 229 13.43 16.24 -0.76
N VAL A 230 12.90 15.16 -0.20
CA VAL A 230 12.37 15.16 1.18
C VAL A 230 13.49 15.09 2.23
N GLY A 231 14.69 14.63 1.85
CA GLY A 231 15.86 14.57 2.72
C GLY A 231 16.38 13.18 3.03
N PHE A 232 15.79 12.13 2.52
CA PHE A 232 16.34 10.78 2.60
C PHE A 232 17.50 10.56 1.61
N ILE A 233 18.36 9.61 1.91
CA ILE A 233 19.32 9.05 0.94
C ILE A 233 18.60 7.89 0.24
N PRO A 234 18.25 8.02 -1.06
CA PRO A 234 17.45 7.04 -1.76
C PRO A 234 18.26 5.82 -2.20
N ARG A 235 17.62 4.65 -2.24
CA ARG A 235 18.13 3.41 -2.84
C ARG A 235 17.00 2.68 -3.54
N VAL A 236 17.32 1.93 -4.61
CA VAL A 236 16.40 1.00 -5.26
C VAL A 236 16.66 -0.41 -4.71
N ILE A 237 15.60 -1.10 -4.38
CA ILE A 237 15.61 -2.53 -4.03
C ILE A 237 14.86 -3.26 -5.14
N SER A 238 15.54 -4.20 -5.78
CA SER A 238 14.93 -5.06 -6.80
C SER A 238 14.76 -6.46 -6.24
N HIS A 239 13.58 -7.03 -6.40
CA HIS A 239 13.29 -8.39 -6.00
C HIS A 239 12.43 -9.09 -7.04
N SER A 240 12.64 -10.39 -7.23
CA SER A 240 11.80 -11.23 -8.07
C SER A 240 11.14 -12.27 -7.18
N TRP A 241 9.82 -12.24 -7.11
CA TRP A 241 9.05 -13.20 -6.34
C TRP A 241 8.97 -14.53 -7.09
N PRO A 242 9.03 -15.68 -6.40
CA PRO A 242 8.81 -16.97 -7.02
C PRO A 242 7.45 -17.02 -7.75
N GLY A 243 7.47 -17.47 -9.00
CA GLY A 243 6.25 -17.55 -9.82
C GLY A 243 5.88 -16.29 -10.60
N TYR A 244 6.60 -15.20 -10.42
CA TYR A 244 6.45 -13.98 -11.22
C TYR A 244 7.52 -13.88 -12.29
N ASP A 245 7.19 -13.20 -13.42
CA ASP A 245 8.18 -12.95 -14.47
C ASP A 245 9.33 -12.09 -13.92
N PRO A 246 10.59 -12.58 -13.95
CA PRO A 246 11.73 -11.80 -13.46
C PRO A 246 11.93 -10.46 -14.19
N ALA A 247 11.46 -10.35 -15.44
CA ALA A 247 11.50 -9.09 -16.20
C ALA A 247 10.54 -8.03 -15.64
N LEU A 248 9.50 -8.47 -14.90
CA LEU A 248 8.54 -7.62 -14.21
C LEU A 248 8.88 -7.44 -12.73
N GLY A 249 10.10 -7.79 -12.32
CA GLY A 249 10.55 -7.78 -10.93
C GLY A 249 10.13 -6.52 -10.18
N SER A 250 9.61 -6.71 -8.96
CA SER A 250 9.14 -5.62 -8.12
C SER A 250 10.25 -4.62 -7.85
N ARG A 251 9.95 -3.34 -8.04
CA ARG A 251 10.80 -2.22 -7.69
C ARG A 251 10.29 -1.60 -6.40
N MET A 252 11.12 -1.63 -5.39
CA MET A 252 10.86 -0.97 -4.11
C MET A 252 11.87 0.15 -3.91
N PHE A 253 11.49 1.12 -3.12
CA PHE A 253 12.33 2.29 -2.86
C PHE A 253 12.60 2.39 -1.37
N LEU A 254 13.84 2.61 -1.04
CA LEU A 254 14.29 2.78 0.33
C LEU A 254 14.84 4.21 0.51
N GLY A 255 14.45 4.86 1.59
CA GLY A 255 15.03 6.09 2.06
C GLY A 255 15.77 5.86 3.39
N VAL A 256 17.06 6.14 3.44
CA VAL A 256 17.83 6.16 4.71
C VAL A 256 17.84 7.59 5.23
N LYS A 257 17.37 7.81 6.46
CA LYS A 257 17.42 9.14 7.07
C LYS A 257 18.84 9.44 7.57
N PRO A 258 19.47 10.52 7.08
CA PRO A 258 20.82 10.88 7.52
C PRO A 258 20.90 11.10 9.02
N ILE A 259 22.03 10.78 9.62
CA ILE A 259 22.39 11.24 10.96
C ILE A 259 22.97 12.64 10.82
N GLU A 260 22.32 13.64 11.40
CA GLU A 260 22.87 15.00 11.41
C GLU A 260 24.17 14.99 12.22
N LYS A 261 25.28 15.31 11.56
CA LYS A 261 26.53 15.56 12.28
C LYS A 261 26.34 16.88 13.04
N ASN A 262 26.24 16.81 14.36
CA ASN A 262 26.35 18.02 15.16
C ASN A 262 27.64 18.77 14.77
N PRO A 263 27.54 20.07 14.49
CA PRO A 263 28.68 20.89 14.09
C PRO A 263 29.74 20.98 15.18
#